data_43964f2f7fae7b5603f9629585a63c02
#
_entry.id   43964f2f7fae7b5603f9629585a63c02
#
_cell.length_a   1.000
_cell.length_b   1.000
_cell.length_c   1.000
_cell.angle_alpha   90.00
_cell.angle_beta   90.00
_cell.angle_gamma   90.00
#
_symmetry.space_group_name_H-M   'P 1'
#
loop_
_entity.id
_entity.type
_entity.pdbx_description
1 polymer ?
#
loop_
_entity_poly.entity_id
_entity_poly.type
_entity_poly.pdbx_seq_one_letter_code
_entity_poly.pdbx_strand_id
1 'polypeptide(L)'
;MYMAFAYASFDGDDAYYVVQSVLADQTGVLNRIRPYTGLSTDLDIRHALATLPLWIAYVARMTGIHATIVAHTLLPLIFIPLTYYVFVQIGRKLFSDGSVKLPIFLTLVSIMQIWGNISIYTNETFFLTRTWQGKSVLANLILLVELWLMLELCAREKNRERQEETGSQLPS
;
A
#
# COMPACT_ATOMS: atom_id res chain seq x y z
N MET A 1 -6.44 -4.79 -11.38
CA MET A 1 -7.38 -5.69 -10.64
C MET A 1 -7.29 -7.14 -11.10
N TYR A 2 -7.48 -7.50 -12.38
CA TYR A 2 -7.40 -8.89 -12.85
C TYR A 2 -6.11 -9.61 -12.41
N MET A 3 -4.95 -8.98 -12.57
CA MET A 3 -3.65 -9.56 -12.19
C MET A 3 -3.57 -9.88 -10.68
N ALA A 4 -4.13 -9.04 -9.83
CA ALA A 4 -4.13 -9.25 -8.38
C ALA A 4 -4.98 -10.46 -7.95
N PHE A 5 -5.95 -10.88 -8.76
CA PHE A 5 -6.80 -12.05 -8.47
C PHE A 5 -6.40 -13.30 -9.24
N ALA A 6 -5.75 -13.14 -10.42
CA ALA A 6 -5.41 -14.26 -11.29
C ALA A 6 -4.01 -14.83 -11.02
N TYR A 7 -3.11 -14.04 -10.49
CA TYR A 7 -1.75 -14.47 -10.17
C TYR A 7 -1.63 -14.86 -8.70
N ALA A 8 -1.71 -16.16 -8.41
CA ALA A 8 -1.29 -16.70 -7.11
C ALA A 8 0.23 -16.82 -7.09
N SER A 9 0.87 -16.05 -6.23
CA SER A 9 2.29 -16.23 -5.95
C SER A 9 2.46 -17.33 -4.91
N PHE A 10 2.99 -18.48 -5.30
CA PHE A 10 3.45 -19.49 -4.35
C PHE A 10 4.71 -18.99 -3.66
N ASP A 11 4.53 -18.31 -2.53
CA ASP A 11 5.60 -17.77 -1.73
C ASP A 11 5.48 -18.22 -0.27
N GLY A 12 6.62 -18.56 0.33
CA GLY A 12 6.68 -18.90 1.76
C GLY A 12 6.16 -17.79 2.68
N ASP A 13 6.27 -16.53 2.24
CA ASP A 13 5.71 -15.38 2.95
C ASP A 13 4.16 -15.43 3.03
N ASP A 14 3.48 -15.90 1.99
CA ASP A 14 2.01 -16.10 1.99
C ASP A 14 1.61 -17.12 3.04
N ALA A 15 2.27 -18.28 3.03
CA ALA A 15 2.05 -19.33 4.02
C ALA A 15 2.39 -18.88 5.46
N TYR A 16 3.22 -17.87 5.63
CA TYR A 16 3.51 -17.31 6.96
C TYR A 16 2.49 -16.25 7.39
N TYR A 17 2.41 -15.14 6.67
CA TYR A 17 1.65 -13.97 7.13
C TYR A 17 0.13 -14.14 7.05
N VAL A 18 -0.37 -14.81 6.01
CA VAL A 18 -1.82 -15.06 5.89
C VAL A 18 -2.27 -16.11 6.87
N VAL A 19 -1.49 -17.18 7.07
CA VAL A 19 -1.79 -18.19 8.10
C VAL A 19 -1.69 -17.59 9.50
N GLN A 20 -0.73 -16.69 9.76
CA GLN A 20 -0.65 -15.95 11.01
C GLN A 20 -1.91 -15.12 11.28
N SER A 21 -2.49 -14.50 10.24
CA SER A 21 -3.75 -13.77 10.37
C SER A 21 -4.92 -14.71 10.70
N VAL A 22 -4.98 -15.89 10.05
CA VAL A 22 -6.00 -16.91 10.33
C VAL A 22 -5.89 -17.43 11.75
N LEU A 23 -4.67 -17.76 12.20
CA LEU A 23 -4.41 -18.24 13.56
C LEU A 23 -4.78 -17.18 14.60
N ALA A 24 -4.44 -15.91 14.36
CA ALA A 24 -4.78 -14.81 15.27
C ALA A 24 -6.31 -14.61 15.35
N ASP A 25 -7.03 -14.75 14.24
CA ASP A 25 -8.48 -14.68 14.21
C ASP A 25 -9.12 -15.85 14.97
N GLN A 26 -8.66 -17.07 14.74
CA GLN A 26 -9.26 -18.28 15.34
C GLN A 26 -8.93 -18.44 16.83
N THR A 27 -7.70 -18.19 17.22
CA THR A 27 -7.19 -18.49 18.57
C THR A 27 -7.13 -17.26 19.50
N GLY A 28 -7.13 -16.06 18.95
CA GLY A 28 -6.88 -14.82 19.68
C GLY A 28 -5.42 -14.66 20.13
N VAL A 29 -4.52 -15.52 19.66
CA VAL A 29 -3.09 -15.52 20.04
C VAL A 29 -2.24 -15.08 18.86
N LEU A 30 -1.36 -14.10 19.07
CA LEU A 30 -0.50 -13.54 18.02
C LEU A 30 0.95 -13.96 18.24
N ASN A 31 1.61 -14.42 17.15
CA ASN A 31 3.06 -14.71 17.10
C ASN A 31 3.57 -15.74 18.15
N ARG A 32 2.69 -16.58 18.67
CA ARG A 32 3.05 -17.68 19.59
C ARG A 32 2.69 -19.07 19.06
N ILE A 33 2.23 -19.13 17.83
CA ILE A 33 1.95 -20.38 17.11
C ILE A 33 2.71 -20.30 15.79
N ARG A 34 3.52 -21.30 15.49
CA ARG A 34 4.26 -21.36 14.21
C ARG A 34 3.30 -21.63 13.08
N PRO A 35 3.19 -20.73 12.08
CA PRO A 35 2.24 -20.89 10.97
C PRO A 35 2.41 -22.17 10.16
N TYR A 36 3.68 -22.63 10.02
CA TYR A 36 3.98 -23.83 9.23
C TYR A 36 3.68 -25.15 9.94
N THR A 37 3.67 -25.18 11.27
CA THR A 37 3.55 -26.45 12.04
C THR A 37 2.35 -26.47 12.96
N GLY A 38 1.74 -25.33 13.25
CA GLY A 38 0.67 -25.21 14.25
C GLY A 38 1.13 -25.39 15.69
N LEU A 39 2.44 -25.57 15.93
CA LEU A 39 2.96 -25.79 17.28
C LEU A 39 3.14 -24.48 18.02
N SER A 40 2.92 -24.52 19.34
CA SER A 40 3.23 -23.41 20.24
C SER A 40 4.72 -23.10 20.21
N THR A 41 5.08 -21.82 20.25
CA THR A 41 6.46 -21.32 20.28
C THR A 41 6.54 -20.11 21.20
N ASP A 42 7.77 -19.73 21.56
CA ASP A 42 8.00 -18.43 22.17
C ASP A 42 7.62 -17.29 21.21
N LEU A 43 7.48 -16.09 21.77
CA LEU A 43 7.14 -14.91 20.96
C LEU A 43 8.17 -14.73 19.85
N ASP A 44 7.70 -14.78 18.62
CA ASP A 44 8.54 -14.50 17.44
C ASP A 44 8.81 -13.00 17.33
N ILE A 45 9.91 -12.55 17.94
CA ILE A 45 10.31 -11.13 18.01
C ILE A 45 10.53 -10.56 16.61
N ARG A 46 11.04 -11.36 15.67
CA ARG A 46 11.30 -10.91 14.30
C ARG A 46 10.01 -10.43 13.59
N HIS A 47 8.90 -11.09 13.87
CA HIS A 47 7.60 -10.78 13.24
C HIS A 47 6.62 -10.11 14.20
N ALA A 48 7.02 -9.84 15.44
CA ALA A 48 6.16 -9.25 16.46
C ALA A 48 5.62 -7.87 16.07
N LEU A 49 6.36 -7.13 15.24
CA LEU A 49 5.97 -5.81 14.71
C LEU A 49 5.26 -5.88 13.35
N ALA A 50 4.96 -7.07 12.82
CA ALA A 50 4.18 -7.22 11.60
C ALA A 50 2.70 -6.91 11.88
N THR A 51 2.33 -5.64 11.81
CA THR A 51 0.98 -5.14 12.17
C THR A 51 -0.09 -5.54 11.18
N LEU A 52 0.23 -5.73 9.89
CA LEU A 52 -0.76 -6.01 8.86
C LEU A 52 -1.48 -7.35 9.06
N PRO A 53 -0.84 -8.47 9.41
CA PRO A 53 -1.53 -9.72 9.77
C PRO A 53 -2.52 -9.54 10.93
N LEU A 54 -2.16 -8.74 11.93
CA LEU A 54 -3.04 -8.43 13.06
C LEU A 54 -4.26 -7.63 12.60
N TRP A 55 -4.05 -6.64 11.73
CA TRP A 55 -5.13 -5.85 11.16
C TRP A 55 -6.07 -6.71 10.30
N ILE A 56 -5.54 -7.63 9.50
CA ILE A 56 -6.32 -8.60 8.72
C ILE A 56 -7.18 -9.47 9.66
N ALA A 57 -6.60 -10.00 10.72
CA ALA A 57 -7.31 -10.80 11.72
C ALA A 57 -8.41 -9.99 12.43
N TYR A 58 -8.12 -8.73 12.78
CA TYR A 58 -9.10 -7.84 13.39
C TYR A 58 -10.29 -7.58 12.46
N VAL A 59 -10.04 -7.25 11.19
CA VAL A 59 -11.11 -7.04 10.20
C VAL A 59 -11.91 -8.31 9.99
N ALA A 60 -11.25 -9.48 9.89
CA ALA A 60 -11.91 -10.78 9.76
C ALA A 60 -12.88 -11.02 10.94
N ARG A 61 -12.42 -10.82 12.16
CA ARG A 61 -13.22 -10.99 13.38
C ARG A 61 -14.40 -10.02 13.45
N MET A 62 -14.20 -8.75 13.06
CA MET A 62 -15.25 -7.73 13.10
C MET A 62 -16.33 -7.93 12.02
N THR A 63 -15.95 -8.47 10.87
CA THR A 63 -16.86 -8.63 9.73
C THR A 63 -17.43 -10.04 9.58
N GLY A 64 -16.83 -11.05 10.23
CA GLY A 64 -17.12 -12.46 10.01
C GLY A 64 -16.59 -13.00 8.66
N ILE A 65 -15.80 -12.20 7.91
CA ILE A 65 -15.19 -12.61 6.66
C ILE A 65 -13.89 -13.35 6.97
N HIS A 66 -13.67 -14.51 6.36
CA HIS A 66 -12.44 -15.29 6.59
C HIS A 66 -11.18 -14.46 6.28
N ALA A 67 -10.16 -14.53 7.14
CA ALA A 67 -8.95 -13.71 7.04
C ALA A 67 -8.24 -13.82 5.69
N THR A 68 -8.26 -14.99 5.04
CA THR A 68 -7.72 -15.18 3.69
C THR A 68 -8.46 -14.33 2.64
N ILE A 69 -9.79 -14.20 2.74
CA ILE A 69 -10.58 -13.36 1.82
C ILE A 69 -10.26 -11.88 2.07
N VAL A 70 -10.11 -11.49 3.33
CA VAL A 70 -9.66 -10.12 3.67
C VAL A 70 -8.30 -9.84 3.03
N ALA A 71 -7.32 -10.74 3.18
CA ALA A 71 -5.97 -10.58 2.65
C ALA A 71 -5.92 -10.52 1.11
N HIS A 72 -6.53 -11.49 0.44
CA HIS A 72 -6.37 -11.68 -1.02
C HIS A 72 -7.46 -11.01 -1.86
N THR A 73 -8.55 -10.57 -1.26
CA THR A 73 -9.65 -9.94 -2.01
C THR A 73 -9.90 -8.51 -1.54
N LEU A 74 -10.16 -8.32 -0.25
CA LEU A 74 -10.54 -7.01 0.27
C LEU A 74 -9.38 -6.00 0.22
N LEU A 75 -8.17 -6.41 0.63
CA LEU A 75 -7.01 -5.53 0.60
C LEU A 75 -6.66 -5.04 -0.82
N PRO A 76 -6.51 -5.90 -1.85
CA PRO A 76 -6.27 -5.43 -3.21
C PRO A 76 -7.37 -4.50 -3.72
N LEU A 77 -8.65 -4.78 -3.41
CA LEU A 77 -9.78 -3.94 -3.82
C LEU A 77 -9.71 -2.52 -3.24
N ILE A 78 -9.10 -2.34 -2.10
CA ILE A 78 -8.96 -1.04 -1.43
C ILE A 78 -7.64 -0.39 -1.81
N PHE A 79 -6.52 -1.10 -1.67
CA PHE A 79 -5.19 -0.50 -1.80
C PHE A 79 -4.82 -0.14 -3.23
N ILE A 80 -5.20 -0.96 -4.23
CA ILE A 80 -4.88 -0.63 -5.63
C ILE A 80 -5.58 0.67 -6.08
N PRO A 81 -6.90 0.85 -5.91
CA PRO A 81 -7.54 2.12 -6.25
C PRO A 81 -7.02 3.31 -5.44
N LEU A 82 -6.73 3.11 -4.15
CA LEU A 82 -6.20 4.16 -3.29
C LEU A 82 -4.81 4.60 -3.74
N THR A 83 -3.94 3.67 -4.11
CA THR A 83 -2.62 3.97 -4.69
C THR A 83 -2.74 4.76 -5.99
N TYR A 84 -3.64 4.36 -6.90
CA TYR A 84 -3.89 5.13 -8.13
C TYR A 84 -4.47 6.51 -7.84
N TYR A 85 -5.32 6.66 -6.85
CA TYR A 85 -5.78 7.97 -6.41
C TYR A 85 -4.60 8.87 -5.97
N VAL A 86 -3.64 8.33 -5.22
CA VAL A 86 -2.43 9.07 -4.83
C VAL A 86 -1.60 9.44 -6.05
N PHE A 87 -1.41 8.55 -7.03
CA PHE A 87 -0.74 8.87 -8.29
C PHE A 87 -1.44 10.02 -9.05
N VAL A 88 -2.76 10.05 -9.06
CA VAL A 88 -3.52 11.17 -9.65
C VAL A 88 -3.21 12.48 -8.92
N GLN A 89 -3.17 12.49 -7.59
CA GLN A 89 -2.86 13.68 -6.80
C GLN A 89 -1.42 14.17 -7.04
N ILE A 90 -0.45 13.25 -7.09
CA ILE A 90 0.93 13.56 -7.45
C ILE A 90 0.99 14.15 -8.87
N GLY A 91 0.36 13.49 -9.83
CA GLY A 91 0.34 13.94 -11.22
C GLY A 91 -0.28 15.34 -11.39
N ARG A 92 -1.36 15.66 -10.65
CA ARG A 92 -1.94 17.00 -10.63
C ARG A 92 -1.01 18.08 -10.05
N LYS A 93 -0.13 17.71 -9.15
CA LYS A 93 0.89 18.64 -8.61
C LYS A 93 2.05 18.85 -9.58
N LEU A 94 2.42 17.82 -10.32
CA LEU A 94 3.53 17.89 -11.29
C LEU A 94 3.13 18.53 -12.61
N PHE A 95 1.87 18.36 -13.02
CA PHE A 95 1.36 18.84 -14.30
C PHE A 95 0.14 19.73 -14.05
N SER A 96 0.03 20.81 -14.83
CA SER A 96 -1.14 21.69 -14.77
C SER A 96 -2.43 20.95 -15.15
N ASP A 97 -3.54 21.29 -14.50
CA ASP A 97 -4.86 20.74 -14.77
C ASP A 97 -5.25 20.94 -16.26
N GLY A 98 -5.89 19.93 -16.85
CA GLY A 98 -6.31 19.92 -18.25
C GLY A 98 -5.21 19.57 -19.25
N SER A 99 -3.99 19.30 -18.80
CA SER A 99 -2.87 18.90 -19.66
C SER A 99 -2.96 17.42 -20.04
N VAL A 100 -2.62 17.11 -21.28
CA VAL A 100 -2.50 15.72 -21.79
C VAL A 100 -1.42 14.94 -21.04
N LYS A 101 -0.54 15.61 -20.29
CA LYS A 101 0.58 15.01 -19.54
C LYS A 101 0.08 14.12 -18.40
N LEU A 102 -0.99 14.49 -17.72
CA LEU A 102 -1.53 13.68 -16.61
C LEU A 102 -1.99 12.28 -17.05
N PRO A 103 -2.85 12.13 -18.08
CA PRO A 103 -3.22 10.80 -18.57
C PRO A 103 -2.03 10.01 -19.14
N ILE A 104 -1.07 10.67 -19.80
CA ILE A 104 0.17 10.01 -20.26
C ILE A 104 0.96 9.48 -19.06
N PHE A 105 1.15 10.29 -18.02
CA PHE A 105 1.83 9.87 -16.78
C PHE A 105 1.15 8.64 -16.15
N LEU A 106 -0.18 8.67 -15.99
CA LEU A 106 -0.92 7.55 -15.41
C LEU A 106 -0.86 6.29 -16.28
N THR A 107 -0.84 6.46 -17.61
CA THR A 107 -0.68 5.35 -18.55
C THR A 107 0.70 4.72 -18.41
N LEU A 108 1.77 5.53 -18.34
CA LEU A 108 3.12 5.03 -18.13
C LEU A 108 3.28 4.32 -16.79
N VAL A 109 2.73 4.87 -15.69
CA VAL A 109 2.69 4.22 -14.38
C VAL A 109 1.98 2.88 -14.49
N SER A 110 0.83 2.80 -15.17
CA SER A 110 0.08 1.55 -15.33
C SER A 110 0.85 0.52 -16.14
N ILE A 111 1.53 0.93 -17.20
CA ILE A 111 2.41 0.08 -18.00
C ILE A 111 3.53 -0.48 -17.14
N MET A 112 4.21 0.37 -16.37
CA MET A 112 5.28 -0.07 -15.46
C MET A 112 4.75 -1.06 -14.42
N GLN A 113 3.62 -0.78 -13.80
CA GLN A 113 3.02 -1.67 -12.80
C GLN A 113 2.64 -3.05 -13.38
N ILE A 114 2.18 -3.12 -14.62
CA ILE A 114 1.76 -4.38 -15.25
C ILE A 114 2.96 -5.18 -15.76
N TRP A 115 3.93 -4.53 -16.43
CA TRP A 115 5.06 -5.20 -17.08
C TRP A 115 6.36 -5.17 -16.29
N GLY A 116 6.45 -4.35 -15.24
CA GLY A 116 7.61 -4.31 -14.33
C GLY A 116 7.72 -5.52 -13.39
N ASN A 117 6.75 -6.45 -13.45
CA ASN A 117 6.75 -7.70 -12.66
C ASN A 117 7.78 -8.71 -13.21
N ILE A 118 9.05 -8.33 -13.20
CA ILE A 118 10.17 -9.14 -13.76
C ILE A 118 10.70 -10.13 -12.72
N SER A 119 10.57 -9.82 -11.43
CA SER A 119 11.10 -10.61 -10.32
C SER A 119 10.13 -10.58 -9.14
N ILE A 120 10.23 -11.59 -8.28
CA ILE A 120 9.46 -11.66 -7.02
C ILE A 120 9.81 -10.52 -6.04
N TYR A 121 10.88 -9.79 -6.30
CA TYR A 121 11.35 -8.67 -5.46
C TYR A 121 11.07 -7.29 -6.05
N THR A 122 10.46 -7.20 -7.24
CA THR A 122 10.11 -5.90 -7.81
C THR A 122 8.92 -5.28 -7.10
N ASN A 123 8.89 -3.95 -7.06
CA ASN A 123 7.81 -3.20 -6.43
C ASN A 123 6.44 -3.50 -7.07
N GLU A 124 6.43 -3.71 -8.37
CA GLU A 124 5.25 -4.03 -9.19
C GLU A 124 4.65 -5.38 -8.80
N THR A 125 5.52 -6.38 -8.51
CA THR A 125 5.08 -7.68 -7.98
C THR A 125 4.41 -7.50 -6.62
N PHE A 126 5.01 -6.72 -5.72
CA PHE A 126 4.40 -6.43 -4.43
C PHE A 126 3.07 -5.69 -4.58
N PHE A 127 2.97 -4.75 -5.50
CA PHE A 127 1.74 -3.99 -5.73
C PHE A 127 0.59 -4.85 -6.27
N LEU A 128 0.84 -5.73 -7.24
CA LEU A 128 -0.23 -6.46 -7.93
C LEU A 128 -0.57 -7.80 -7.29
N THR A 129 0.44 -8.53 -6.78
CA THR A 129 0.26 -9.93 -6.35
C THR A 129 0.44 -10.15 -4.86
N ARG A 130 1.05 -9.19 -4.15
CA ARG A 130 1.39 -9.30 -2.72
C ARG A 130 0.91 -8.10 -1.89
N THR A 131 -0.24 -7.54 -2.23
CA THR A 131 -0.84 -6.40 -1.51
C THR A 131 -1.09 -6.67 -0.03
N TRP A 132 -1.21 -7.93 0.36
CA TRP A 132 -1.38 -8.41 1.73
C TRP A 132 -0.08 -8.34 2.57
N GLN A 133 1.07 -8.01 1.98
CA GLN A 133 2.32 -7.83 2.72
C GLN A 133 2.49 -6.38 3.18
N GLY A 134 2.90 -6.17 4.44
CA GLY A 134 3.13 -4.83 5.00
C GLY A 134 4.15 -4.00 4.21
N LYS A 135 5.20 -4.64 3.66
CA LYS A 135 6.19 -3.98 2.79
C LYS A 135 5.59 -3.47 1.48
N SER A 136 4.57 -4.15 0.93
CA SER A 136 3.83 -3.68 -0.23
C SER A 136 3.05 -2.41 0.07
N VAL A 137 2.32 -2.40 1.19
CA VAL A 137 1.56 -1.22 1.63
C VAL A 137 2.49 -0.04 1.91
N LEU A 138 3.63 -0.30 2.56
CA LEU A 138 4.63 0.74 2.81
C LEU A 138 5.14 1.34 1.50
N ALA A 139 5.62 0.51 0.58
CA ALA A 139 6.28 0.98 -0.65
C ALA A 139 5.28 1.61 -1.64
N ASN A 140 4.09 1.04 -1.79
CA ASN A 140 3.15 1.43 -2.85
C ASN A 140 2.05 2.40 -2.40
N LEU A 141 1.88 2.60 -1.09
CA LEU A 141 0.89 3.53 -0.59
C LEU A 141 1.52 4.57 0.34
N ILE A 142 2.17 4.16 1.43
CA ILE A 142 2.63 5.10 2.47
C ILE A 142 3.69 6.05 1.92
N LEU A 143 4.73 5.53 1.26
CA LEU A 143 5.78 6.38 0.67
C LEU A 143 5.25 7.30 -0.43
N LEU A 144 4.25 6.86 -1.20
CA LEU A 144 3.61 7.73 -2.20
C LEU A 144 2.76 8.82 -1.55
N VAL A 145 2.06 8.53 -0.46
CA VAL A 145 1.33 9.55 0.32
C VAL A 145 2.30 10.55 0.93
N GLU A 146 3.42 10.10 1.48
CA GLU A 146 4.47 10.99 1.99
C GLU A 146 5.01 11.91 0.90
N LEU A 147 5.33 11.36 -0.29
CA LEU A 147 5.76 12.15 -1.44
C LEU A 147 4.69 13.19 -1.84
N TRP A 148 3.42 12.79 -1.91
CA TRP A 148 2.33 13.72 -2.19
C TRP A 148 2.23 14.84 -1.16
N LEU A 149 2.31 14.51 0.14
CA LEU A 149 2.28 15.51 1.21
C LEU A 149 3.48 16.46 1.13
N MET A 150 4.68 15.96 0.84
CA MET A 150 5.86 16.81 0.64
C MET A 150 5.66 17.78 -0.53
N LEU A 151 5.14 17.31 -1.67
CA LEU A 151 4.83 18.17 -2.82
C LEU A 151 3.77 19.24 -2.46
N GLU A 152 2.78 18.86 -1.65
CA GLU A 152 1.75 19.79 -1.17
C GLU A 152 2.35 20.88 -0.27
N LEU A 153 3.23 20.51 0.66
CA LEU A 153 3.90 21.45 1.56
C LEU A 153 4.79 22.43 0.76
N CYS A 154 5.61 21.92 -0.14
CA CYS A 154 6.46 22.76 -1.01
C CYS A 154 5.64 23.74 -1.84
N ALA A 155 4.48 23.30 -2.38
CA ALA A 155 3.61 24.17 -3.16
C ALA A 155 2.98 25.28 -2.29
N ARG A 156 2.60 24.97 -1.06
CA ARG A 156 2.05 25.96 -0.10
C ARG A 156 3.09 27.00 0.30
N GLU A 157 4.32 26.57 0.57
CA GLU A 157 5.41 27.46 0.97
C GLU A 157 5.76 28.43 -0.15
N LYS A 158 5.91 27.95 -1.38
CA LYS A 158 6.14 28.78 -2.56
C LYS A 158 5.03 29.81 -2.80
N ASN A 159 3.78 29.44 -2.56
CA ASN A 159 2.64 30.36 -2.69
C ASN A 159 2.65 31.44 -1.61
N ARG A 160 3.06 31.10 -0.38
CA ARG A 160 3.19 32.03 0.74
C ARG A 160 4.29 33.07 0.46
N GLU A 161 5.48 32.63 0.05
CA GLU A 161 6.58 33.53 -0.33
C GLU A 161 6.14 34.51 -1.42
N ARG A 162 5.46 34.02 -2.45
CA ARG A 162 4.95 34.86 -3.54
C ARG A 162 3.92 35.90 -3.06
N GLN A 163 3.08 35.56 -2.08
CA GLN A 163 2.12 36.51 -1.49
C GLN A 163 2.83 37.59 -0.65
N GLU A 164 3.86 37.23 0.10
CA GLU A 164 4.66 38.14 0.89
C GLU A 164 5.41 39.15 -0.02
N GLU A 165 6.00 38.68 -1.12
CA GLU A 165 6.65 39.55 -2.13
C GLU A 165 5.65 40.51 -2.78
N THR A 166 4.47 40.04 -3.14
CA THR A 166 3.42 40.89 -3.78
C THR A 166 2.88 41.91 -2.79
N GLY A 167 2.68 41.53 -1.52
CA GLY A 167 2.23 42.43 -0.47
C GLY A 167 3.24 43.55 -0.12
N SER A 168 4.54 43.30 -0.27
CA SER A 168 5.61 44.29 -0.01
C SER A 168 5.78 45.29 -1.14
N GLN A 169 5.20 45.03 -2.32
CA GLN A 169 5.31 45.93 -3.51
C GLN A 169 4.13 46.90 -3.67
N LEU A 170 3.12 46.89 -2.80
CA LEU A 170 2.05 47.87 -2.82
C LEU A 170 2.57 49.19 -2.22
N PRO A 171 2.64 50.31 -3.00
CA PRO A 171 3.00 51.60 -2.49
C PRO A 171 1.92 52.14 -1.55
N SER A 172 2.33 52.69 -0.44
CA SER A 172 1.53 53.44 0.53
C SER A 172 0.97 54.72 -0.06
#